data_54d36028e2ed1af0ead5d2f19360bff1
#
_entry.id   54d36028e2ed1af0ead5d2f19360bff1
#
_cell.length_a   1.000
_cell.length_b   1.000
_cell.length_c   1.000
_cell.angle_alpha   90.00
_cell.angle_beta   90.00
_cell.angle_gamma   90.00
#
_symmetry.space_group_name_H-M   'P 1'
#
loop_
_entity.id
_entity.type
_entity.pdbx_description
1 polymer ?
#
loop_
_entity_poly.entity_id
_entity_poly.type
_entity_poly.pdbx_seq_one_letter_code
_entity_poly.pdbx_strand_id
1 'polypeptide(L)'
;MGNTIFHDFIIKSDRKKIFDAISEPKQLENWWPLICTGKPEVGAFYNFNFTDQYDWFARVVSCKLNDHIHYKMTKSDPDWDPTTFGFDLEEKEGGTLVKFWHKDWPEPNDHFKHSSFCWALLLNGLKDYVEQGIIIPFEERS
;
A
#
# COMPACT_ATOMS: atom_id res chain seq x y z
N MET A 1 -14.73 -2.85 17.71
CA MET A 1 -14.68 -2.23 16.37
C MET A 1 -13.30 -1.70 16.10
N GLY A 2 -12.87 -1.79 14.88
CA GLY A 2 -11.54 -1.33 14.49
C GLY A 2 -11.49 0.15 14.17
N ASN A 3 -10.29 0.69 14.16
CA ASN A 3 -10.01 2.05 13.73
C ASN A 3 -9.41 2.02 12.34
N THR A 4 -9.65 3.07 11.54
CA THR A 4 -9.23 3.11 10.13
C THR A 4 -8.43 4.37 9.84
N ILE A 5 -7.32 4.18 9.11
CA ILE A 5 -6.52 5.27 8.54
C ILE A 5 -7.06 5.50 7.14
N PHE A 6 -7.27 6.76 6.75
CA PHE A 6 -7.71 7.14 5.41
C PHE A 6 -6.77 8.19 4.81
N HIS A 7 -6.41 8.01 3.54
CA HIS A 7 -5.68 9.02 2.78
C HIS A 7 -6.20 9.02 1.34
N ASP A 8 -6.89 10.08 0.95
CA ASP A 8 -7.36 10.27 -0.43
C ASP A 8 -6.46 11.30 -1.12
N PHE A 9 -6.01 10.99 -2.33
CA PHE A 9 -5.15 11.91 -3.07
C PHE A 9 -5.22 11.64 -4.57
N ILE A 10 -4.83 12.64 -5.36
CA ILE A 10 -4.84 12.55 -6.82
C ILE A 10 -3.43 12.22 -7.32
N ILE A 11 -3.34 11.24 -8.21
CA ILE A 11 -2.14 10.98 -9.00
C ILE A 11 -2.48 11.32 -10.44
N LYS A 12 -1.65 12.13 -11.08
CA LYS A 12 -1.85 12.55 -12.47
C LYS A 12 -1.39 11.46 -13.42
N SER A 13 -2.15 10.37 -13.47
CA SER A 13 -1.86 9.21 -14.31
C SER A 13 -3.13 8.39 -14.48
N ASP A 14 -3.13 7.45 -15.42
CA ASP A 14 -4.26 6.57 -15.62
C ASP A 14 -4.28 5.45 -14.56
N ARG A 15 -5.42 4.78 -14.44
CA ARG A 15 -5.61 3.73 -13.44
C ARG A 15 -4.70 2.52 -13.66
N LYS A 16 -4.39 2.21 -14.92
CA LYS A 16 -3.54 1.06 -15.24
C LYS A 16 -2.13 1.23 -14.67
N LYS A 17 -1.53 2.39 -14.90
CA LYS A 17 -0.17 2.67 -14.42
C LYS A 17 -0.10 2.66 -12.90
N ILE A 18 -1.13 3.21 -12.26
CA ILE A 18 -1.22 3.23 -10.79
C ILE A 18 -1.45 1.82 -10.25
N PHE A 19 -2.36 1.06 -10.87
CA PHE A 19 -2.64 -0.31 -10.45
C PHE A 19 -1.37 -1.16 -10.51
N ASP A 20 -0.59 -1.03 -11.56
CA ASP A 20 0.69 -1.73 -11.68
C ASP A 20 1.63 -1.35 -10.51
N ALA A 21 1.70 -0.07 -10.17
CA ALA A 21 2.58 0.42 -9.10
C ALA A 21 2.19 -0.07 -7.70
N ILE A 22 0.91 -0.37 -7.47
CA ILE A 22 0.41 -0.83 -6.17
C ILE A 22 0.22 -2.34 -6.09
N SER A 23 0.45 -3.07 -7.18
CA SER A 23 0.18 -4.50 -7.24
C SER A 23 1.35 -5.34 -7.78
N GLU A 24 2.12 -4.84 -8.72
CA GLU A 24 3.27 -5.57 -9.25
C GLU A 24 4.42 -5.53 -8.26
N PRO A 25 4.92 -6.71 -7.80
CA PRO A 25 5.96 -6.75 -6.77
C PRO A 25 7.19 -5.88 -7.07
N LYS A 26 7.69 -5.92 -8.31
CA LYS A 26 8.88 -5.14 -8.67
C LYS A 26 8.62 -3.63 -8.63
N GLN A 27 7.39 -3.20 -8.88
CA GLN A 27 7.04 -1.79 -8.78
C GLN A 27 6.81 -1.36 -7.33
N LEU A 28 6.22 -2.24 -6.51
CA LEU A 28 6.10 -1.98 -5.07
C LEU A 28 7.47 -1.75 -4.42
N GLU A 29 8.51 -2.47 -4.87
CA GLU A 29 9.88 -2.29 -4.38
C GLU A 29 10.42 -0.89 -4.62
N ASN A 30 9.85 -0.15 -5.52
CA ASN A 30 10.34 1.18 -5.88
C ASN A 30 9.84 2.28 -4.95
N TRP A 31 8.87 1.99 -4.10
CA TRP A 31 8.34 3.02 -3.22
C TRP A 31 8.00 2.54 -1.79
N TRP A 32 7.93 1.25 -1.54
CA TRP A 32 7.56 0.75 -0.22
C TRP A 32 8.50 -0.35 0.31
N PRO A 33 8.30 -1.67 0.06
CA PRO A 33 9.21 -2.66 0.65
C PRO A 33 10.56 -2.72 -0.09
N LEU A 34 11.54 -3.31 0.56
CA LEU A 34 12.85 -3.52 -0.07
C LEU A 34 12.75 -4.62 -1.12
N ILE A 35 12.13 -5.75 -0.77
CA ILE A 35 11.93 -6.89 -1.65
C ILE A 35 10.48 -7.32 -1.55
N CYS A 36 9.87 -7.65 -2.69
CA CYS A 36 8.47 -8.04 -2.72
C CYS A 36 8.25 -9.19 -3.69
N THR A 37 7.39 -10.13 -3.30
CA THR A 37 6.89 -11.19 -4.18
C THR A 37 5.38 -11.29 -4.03
N GLY A 38 4.70 -11.78 -5.06
CA GLY A 38 3.25 -11.95 -5.05
C GLY A 38 2.66 -11.89 -6.44
N LYS A 39 1.33 -11.96 -6.51
CA LYS A 39 0.54 -11.82 -7.74
C LYS A 39 -0.74 -11.08 -7.43
N PRO A 40 -1.19 -10.17 -8.30
CA PRO A 40 -2.45 -9.43 -8.07
C PRO A 40 -3.69 -10.28 -8.38
N GLU A 41 -3.87 -11.33 -7.62
CA GLU A 41 -5.00 -12.27 -7.76
C GLU A 41 -5.57 -12.57 -6.38
N VAL A 42 -6.88 -12.66 -6.27
CA VAL A 42 -7.56 -13.01 -5.01
C VAL A 42 -7.05 -14.38 -4.54
N GLY A 43 -6.68 -14.45 -3.27
CA GLY A 43 -6.13 -15.66 -2.65
C GLY A 43 -4.61 -15.78 -2.72
N ALA A 44 -3.95 -14.96 -3.55
CA ALA A 44 -2.50 -15.00 -3.66
C ALA A 44 -1.85 -14.38 -2.42
N PHE A 45 -0.67 -14.89 -2.07
CA PHE A 45 0.11 -14.36 -0.95
C PHE A 45 1.18 -13.40 -1.45
N TYR A 46 1.35 -12.30 -0.72
CA TYR A 46 2.44 -11.36 -0.92
C TYR A 46 3.41 -11.47 0.23
N ASN A 47 4.68 -11.33 -0.09
CA ASN A 47 5.74 -11.12 0.90
C ASN A 47 6.25 -9.69 0.75
N PHE A 48 6.19 -8.93 1.84
CA PHE A 48 6.74 -7.58 1.92
C PHE A 48 7.93 -7.64 2.86
N ASN A 49 9.13 -7.69 2.30
CA ASN A 49 10.35 -7.76 3.11
C ASN A 49 10.98 -6.37 3.23
N PHE A 50 11.25 -5.96 4.45
CA PHE A 50 11.87 -4.66 4.74
C PHE A 50 13.29 -4.85 5.27
N THR A 51 13.48 -5.80 6.19
CA THR A 51 14.76 -6.20 6.74
C THR A 51 14.64 -7.66 7.19
N ASP A 52 15.72 -8.24 7.69
CA ASP A 52 15.68 -9.61 8.23
C ASP A 52 14.71 -9.72 9.41
N GLN A 53 14.45 -8.62 10.12
CA GLN A 53 13.54 -8.60 11.27
C GLN A 53 12.09 -8.27 10.89
N TYR A 54 11.89 -7.63 9.75
CA TYR A 54 10.57 -7.19 9.29
C TYR A 54 10.26 -7.84 7.95
N ASP A 55 9.81 -9.09 8.03
CA ASP A 55 9.46 -9.91 6.88
C ASP A 55 7.97 -10.24 6.99
N TRP A 56 7.15 -9.45 6.29
CA TRP A 56 5.70 -9.46 6.46
C TRP A 56 5.00 -10.15 5.30
N PHE A 57 3.84 -10.76 5.61
CA PHE A 57 3.05 -11.48 4.65
C PHE A 57 1.60 -11.01 4.68
N ALA A 58 0.97 -11.02 3.51
CA ALA A 58 -0.43 -10.66 3.35
C ALA A 58 -1.06 -11.55 2.28
N ARG A 59 -2.39 -11.61 2.30
CA ARG A 59 -3.15 -12.32 1.28
C ARG A 59 -4.07 -11.33 0.58
N VAL A 60 -4.17 -11.44 -0.73
CA VAL A 60 -5.11 -10.61 -1.51
C VAL A 60 -6.52 -11.12 -1.24
N VAL A 61 -7.36 -10.28 -0.67
CA VAL A 61 -8.75 -10.62 -0.34
C VAL A 61 -9.76 -10.03 -1.31
N SER A 62 -9.36 -9.01 -2.08
CA SER A 62 -10.18 -8.42 -3.13
C SER A 62 -9.26 -7.81 -4.17
N CYS A 63 -9.59 -8.00 -5.44
CA CYS A 63 -8.77 -7.47 -6.53
C CYS A 63 -9.59 -7.41 -7.81
N LYS A 64 -9.55 -6.25 -8.47
CA LYS A 64 -10.13 -6.06 -9.79
C LYS A 64 -9.16 -5.20 -10.60
N LEU A 65 -8.77 -5.70 -11.76
CA LEU A 65 -7.78 -5.05 -12.63
C LEU A 65 -8.09 -3.57 -12.82
N ASN A 66 -7.10 -2.72 -12.57
CA ASN A 66 -7.17 -1.26 -12.72
C ASN A 66 -8.21 -0.56 -11.85
N ASP A 67 -8.81 -1.26 -10.90
CA ASP A 67 -9.88 -0.74 -10.05
C ASP A 67 -9.51 -0.74 -8.57
N HIS A 68 -9.10 -1.88 -8.03
CA HIS A 68 -8.71 -1.97 -6.63
C HIS A 68 -7.90 -3.21 -6.32
N ILE A 69 -7.15 -3.14 -5.20
CA ILE A 69 -6.53 -4.32 -4.60
C ILE A 69 -6.49 -4.12 -3.08
N HIS A 70 -6.90 -5.17 -2.35
CA HIS A 70 -6.97 -5.15 -0.89
C HIS A 70 -6.14 -6.31 -0.33
N TYR A 71 -5.31 -6.00 0.67
CA TYR A 71 -4.37 -6.93 1.28
C TYR A 71 -4.72 -7.16 2.75
N LYS A 72 -5.01 -8.40 3.13
CA LYS A 72 -5.21 -8.78 4.53
C LYS A 72 -3.89 -9.29 5.09
N MET A 73 -3.40 -8.67 6.16
CA MET A 73 -2.16 -9.12 6.80
C MET A 73 -2.34 -10.53 7.38
N THR A 74 -1.34 -11.38 7.19
CA THR A 74 -1.33 -12.74 7.72
C THR A 74 -0.18 -12.96 8.69
N LYS A 75 0.92 -12.22 8.54
CA LYS A 75 2.04 -12.25 9.47
C LYS A 75 2.75 -10.90 9.42
N SER A 76 2.78 -10.21 10.54
CA SER A 76 3.40 -8.89 10.63
C SER A 76 3.65 -8.54 12.10
N ASP A 77 3.57 -7.27 12.42
CA ASP A 77 3.60 -6.75 13.77
C ASP A 77 2.25 -7.04 14.46
N PRO A 78 2.20 -7.30 15.77
CA PRO A 78 0.93 -7.56 16.48
C PRO A 78 -0.18 -6.55 16.20
N ASP A 79 0.13 -5.27 16.09
CA ASP A 79 -0.88 -4.24 15.80
C ASP A 79 -1.37 -4.31 14.35
N TRP A 80 -0.54 -4.78 13.43
CA TRP A 80 -0.89 -4.91 12.01
C TRP A 80 -1.57 -6.24 11.69
N ASP A 81 -1.28 -7.30 12.48
CA ASP A 81 -1.81 -8.64 12.18
C ASP A 81 -3.32 -8.69 11.93
N PRO A 82 -4.18 -7.99 12.71
CA PRO A 82 -5.61 -8.02 12.43
C PRO A 82 -6.03 -7.13 11.27
N THR A 83 -5.14 -6.34 10.70
CA THR A 83 -5.50 -5.28 9.76
C THR A 83 -5.59 -5.72 8.30
N THR A 84 -6.31 -4.91 7.52
CA THR A 84 -6.38 -5.01 6.07
C THR A 84 -6.13 -3.60 5.52
N PHE A 85 -5.32 -3.49 4.47
CA PHE A 85 -5.16 -2.21 3.80
C PHE A 85 -5.49 -2.35 2.32
N GLY A 86 -5.86 -1.27 1.70
CA GLY A 86 -6.26 -1.33 0.32
C GLY A 86 -6.22 0.00 -0.40
N PHE A 87 -6.30 -0.11 -1.72
CA PHE A 87 -6.32 1.02 -2.64
C PHE A 87 -7.51 0.86 -3.54
N ASP A 88 -8.37 1.87 -3.57
CA ASP A 88 -9.49 1.93 -4.51
C ASP A 88 -9.23 3.09 -5.46
N LEU A 89 -9.34 2.83 -6.76
CA LEU A 89 -8.99 3.80 -7.81
C LEU A 89 -10.25 4.31 -8.49
N GLU A 90 -10.38 5.64 -8.57
CA GLU A 90 -11.52 6.27 -9.20
C GLU A 90 -11.04 7.24 -10.28
N GLU A 91 -11.50 7.03 -11.52
CA GLU A 91 -11.09 7.89 -12.63
C GLU A 91 -11.64 9.31 -12.43
N LYS A 92 -10.78 10.30 -12.63
CA LYS A 92 -11.12 11.71 -12.55
C LYS A 92 -10.58 12.43 -13.77
N GLU A 93 -11.14 13.62 -14.06
CA GLU A 93 -10.59 14.47 -15.09
C GLU A 93 -9.16 14.85 -14.70
N GLY A 94 -8.21 14.56 -15.58
CA GLY A 94 -6.80 14.89 -15.38
C GLY A 94 -6.01 13.91 -14.52
N GLY A 95 -6.60 12.78 -14.12
CA GLY A 95 -5.88 11.80 -13.31
C GLY A 95 -6.77 10.76 -12.65
N THR A 96 -6.31 10.27 -11.52
CA THR A 96 -7.01 9.24 -10.75
C THR A 96 -7.05 9.63 -9.28
N LEU A 97 -8.21 9.53 -8.66
CA LEU A 97 -8.33 9.65 -7.21
C LEU A 97 -7.96 8.29 -6.60
N VAL A 98 -6.93 8.27 -5.78
CA VAL A 98 -6.52 7.09 -5.04
C VAL A 98 -7.11 7.20 -3.65
N LYS A 99 -7.94 6.22 -3.29
CA LYS A 99 -8.55 6.13 -1.97
C LYS A 99 -7.82 5.02 -1.22
N PHE A 100 -6.88 5.41 -0.38
CA PHE A 100 -6.13 4.47 0.46
C PHE A 100 -6.80 4.37 1.82
N TRP A 101 -6.86 3.14 2.37
CA TRP A 101 -7.35 2.92 3.72
C TRP A 101 -6.61 1.75 4.36
N HIS A 102 -6.52 1.79 5.69
CA HIS A 102 -5.88 0.75 6.48
C HIS A 102 -6.75 0.54 7.72
N LYS A 103 -7.55 -0.50 7.72
CA LYS A 103 -8.63 -0.73 8.68
C LYS A 103 -8.35 -1.86 9.67
N ASP A 104 -9.22 -1.95 10.67
CA ASP A 104 -9.22 -2.99 11.70
C ASP A 104 -8.05 -2.88 12.67
N TRP A 105 -7.53 -1.66 12.86
CA TRP A 105 -6.60 -1.39 13.94
C TRP A 105 -7.32 -1.59 15.27
N PRO A 106 -6.75 -2.38 16.21
CA PRO A 106 -7.42 -2.63 17.49
C PRO A 106 -7.57 -1.36 18.32
N GLU A 107 -6.57 -0.45 18.28
CA GLU A 107 -6.59 0.78 19.07
C GLU A 107 -5.95 1.94 18.31
N PRO A 108 -6.44 3.20 18.53
CA PRO A 108 -5.79 4.38 17.94
C PRO A 108 -4.59 4.81 18.81
N ASN A 109 -3.64 3.89 19.01
CA ASN A 109 -2.47 4.10 19.86
C ASN A 109 -1.36 4.86 19.11
N ASP A 110 -0.19 4.99 19.71
CA ASP A 110 0.92 5.69 19.08
C ASP A 110 1.38 5.02 17.79
N HIS A 111 1.35 3.68 17.75
CA HIS A 111 1.70 2.94 16.53
C HIS A 111 0.73 3.25 15.39
N PHE A 112 -0.58 3.35 15.69
CA PHE A 112 -1.60 3.75 14.72
C PHE A 112 -1.30 5.14 14.15
N LYS A 113 -1.02 6.10 15.03
CA LYS A 113 -0.72 7.47 14.61
C LYS A 113 0.56 7.56 13.80
N HIS A 114 1.60 6.88 14.24
CA HIS A 114 2.88 6.82 13.52
C HIS A 114 2.71 6.17 12.15
N SER A 115 1.96 5.06 12.08
CA SER A 115 1.71 4.39 10.80
C SER A 115 0.96 5.30 9.83
N SER A 116 0.00 6.11 10.32
CA SER A 116 -0.70 7.05 9.46
C SER A 116 0.26 8.09 8.87
N PHE A 117 1.18 8.59 9.68
CA PHE A 117 2.20 9.53 9.22
C PHE A 117 3.13 8.89 8.18
N CYS A 118 3.60 7.67 8.46
CA CYS A 118 4.46 6.93 7.53
C CYS A 118 3.74 6.64 6.22
N TRP A 119 2.46 6.24 6.27
CA TRP A 119 1.66 6.03 5.07
C TRP A 119 1.58 7.30 4.23
N ALA A 120 1.35 8.46 4.86
CA ALA A 120 1.28 9.73 4.11
C ALA A 120 2.57 9.99 3.34
N LEU A 121 3.72 9.75 3.97
CA LEU A 121 5.02 9.91 3.32
C LEU A 121 5.23 8.90 2.20
N LEU A 122 4.90 7.63 2.44
CA LEU A 122 5.02 6.56 1.45
C LEU A 122 4.10 6.80 0.25
N LEU A 123 2.87 7.24 0.49
CA LEU A 123 1.91 7.51 -0.57
C LEU A 123 2.33 8.72 -1.40
N ASN A 124 2.97 9.71 -0.79
CA ASN A 124 3.56 10.81 -1.54
C ASN A 124 4.70 10.30 -2.43
N GLY A 125 5.50 9.35 -1.93
CA GLY A 125 6.54 8.69 -2.71
C GLY A 125 5.96 7.90 -3.88
N LEU A 126 4.83 7.21 -3.67
CA LEU A 126 4.11 6.52 -4.75
C LEU A 126 3.69 7.51 -5.84
N LYS A 127 3.12 8.64 -5.44
CA LYS A 127 2.70 9.69 -6.37
C LYS A 127 3.89 10.19 -7.21
N ASP A 128 5.00 10.51 -6.57
CA ASP A 128 6.19 10.98 -7.26
C ASP A 128 6.78 9.90 -8.20
N TYR A 129 6.74 8.65 -7.78
CA TYR A 129 7.19 7.54 -8.58
C TYR A 129 6.34 7.40 -9.86
N VAL A 130 5.02 7.39 -9.72
CA VAL A 130 4.11 7.21 -10.86
C VAL A 130 4.17 8.40 -11.80
N GLU A 131 4.16 9.63 -11.27
CA GLU A 131 4.11 10.85 -12.09
C GLU A 131 5.44 11.22 -12.71
N GLN A 132 6.55 10.98 -12.02
CA GLN A 132 7.85 11.50 -12.39
C GLN A 132 8.97 10.45 -12.48
N GLY A 133 8.68 9.20 -12.11
CA GLY A 133 9.69 8.14 -12.11
C GLY A 133 10.73 8.29 -11.00
N ILE A 134 10.44 9.06 -9.96
CA ILE A 134 11.37 9.26 -8.84
C ILE A 134 11.31 8.05 -7.91
N ILE A 135 12.48 7.44 -7.66
CA ILE A 135 12.61 6.31 -6.73
C ILE A 135 13.44 6.77 -5.54
N ILE A 136 12.80 6.85 -4.38
CA ILE A 136 13.49 7.23 -3.14
C ILE A 136 14.22 5.99 -2.60
N PRO A 137 15.51 6.10 -2.22
CA PRO A 137 16.22 4.97 -1.63
C PRO A 137 15.47 4.40 -0.44
N PHE A 138 15.52 3.07 -0.29
CA PHE A 138 14.75 2.36 0.73
C PHE A 138 14.93 2.96 2.14
N GLU A 139 16.16 3.25 2.53
CA GLU A 139 16.50 3.78 3.86
C GLU A 139 15.93 5.19 4.11
N GLU A 140 15.43 5.86 3.08
CA GLU A 140 14.87 7.21 3.20
C GLU A 140 13.34 7.23 3.08
N ARG A 141 12.69 6.08 3.02
CA ARG A 141 11.24 5.98 2.75
C ARG A 141 10.36 6.11 3.98
N SER A 142 10.69 6.70 4.97
CA SER A 142 9.87 6.93 6.17
C SER A 142 10.69 6.81 7.47
#